data_84685d45727c70f8e835074e15c6409a
#
_entry.id   84685d45727c70f8e835074e15c6409a
#
_cell.length_a   1.000
_cell.length_b   1.000
_cell.length_c   1.000
_cell.angle_alpha   90.00
_cell.angle_beta   90.00
_cell.angle_gamma   90.00
#
_symmetry.space_group_name_H-M   'P 1'
#
loop_
_entity.id
_entity.type
_entity.pdbx_description
1 polymer ?
#
loop_
_entity_poly.entity_id
_entity_poly.type
_entity_poly.pdbx_seq_one_letter_code
_entity_poly.pdbx_strand_id
1 'polypeptide(L)'
;MLLALLLSGVACSDDSEGPKKEGESDPVTLTLSDPNATEETKALYSNLWAIQSKGFMFGHHDDLMYGRTWYGTEGGSDTKAVCGDYPAVYSFDFAEHIDDRHASDPDAQALRLRCCREAYDRGMVLTSCIHINNPLTGGDSWDNSSNRVVAEILTEGSVTNKMFKEWLDRLADLALNLRGSDGKLIPVIFRPF
;
A
#
# COMPACT_ATOMS: atom_id res chain seq x y z
N MET A 1 38.22 43.46 -53.51
CA MET A 1 39.35 42.53 -53.26
C MET A 1 39.00 41.68 -52.07
N LEU A 2 38.52 40.45 -52.28
CA LEU A 2 38.14 39.47 -51.27
C LEU A 2 39.31 38.53 -51.08
N LEU A 3 39.79 38.40 -49.82
CA LEU A 3 40.82 37.45 -49.45
C LEU A 3 40.12 36.29 -48.71
N ALA A 4 40.06 35.13 -49.37
CA ALA A 4 39.54 33.90 -48.77
C ALA A 4 40.71 33.18 -48.08
N LEU A 5 40.59 32.94 -46.73
CA LEU A 5 41.47 32.06 -45.99
C LEU A 5 40.76 30.70 -45.82
N LEU A 6 41.34 29.69 -46.46
CA LEU A 6 41.02 28.29 -46.21
C LEU A 6 41.79 27.83 -44.96
N LEU A 7 41.06 27.47 -43.90
CA LEU A 7 41.60 26.75 -42.73
C LEU A 7 41.12 25.31 -42.82
N SER A 8 42.03 24.40 -43.07
CA SER A 8 41.87 22.95 -42.92
C SER A 8 41.76 22.57 -41.45
N GLY A 9 40.60 22.16 -40.99
CA GLY A 9 40.40 21.63 -39.69
C GLY A 9 40.75 20.14 -39.62
N VAL A 10 41.70 19.81 -38.77
CA VAL A 10 42.03 18.47 -38.34
C VAL A 10 40.90 17.97 -37.44
N ALA A 11 40.22 16.89 -37.82
CA ALA A 11 39.27 16.20 -36.95
C ALA A 11 40.06 15.41 -35.91
N CYS A 12 40.09 15.90 -34.66
CA CYS A 12 40.39 15.07 -33.51
C CYS A 12 39.09 14.49 -33.01
N SER A 13 38.98 13.18 -33.06
CA SER A 13 37.97 12.41 -32.30
C SER A 13 38.33 12.55 -30.84
N ASP A 14 37.59 13.36 -30.11
CA ASP A 14 37.70 13.47 -28.65
C ASP A 14 36.54 12.68 -28.02
N ASP A 15 36.83 11.44 -27.66
CA ASP A 15 35.97 10.62 -26.78
C ASP A 15 36.13 11.13 -25.33
N SER A 16 35.76 12.38 -25.09
CA SER A 16 35.56 12.87 -23.74
C SER A 16 34.09 12.82 -23.42
N GLU A 17 33.68 11.77 -22.68
CA GLU A 17 32.45 11.84 -21.91
C GLU A 17 32.54 13.09 -21.02
N GLY A 18 31.67 14.06 -21.29
CA GLY A 18 31.56 15.25 -20.47
C GLY A 18 31.18 14.85 -19.04
N PRO A 19 31.49 15.68 -18.03
CA PRO A 19 31.15 15.35 -16.66
C PRO A 19 29.65 15.09 -16.55
N LYS A 20 29.27 13.87 -16.11
CA LYS A 20 27.89 13.50 -15.79
C LYS A 20 27.35 14.57 -14.84
N LYS A 21 26.23 15.17 -15.17
CA LYS A 21 25.53 16.10 -14.27
C LYS A 21 25.21 15.34 -13.00
N GLU A 22 25.67 15.84 -11.86
CA GLU A 22 25.26 15.34 -10.55
C GLU A 22 23.72 15.38 -10.48
N GLY A 23 23.06 14.21 -10.44
CA GLY A 23 21.62 14.07 -10.35
C GLY A 23 20.96 13.18 -11.40
N GLU A 24 21.64 12.75 -12.45
CA GLU A 24 21.13 11.72 -13.37
C GLU A 24 21.49 10.33 -12.81
N SER A 25 20.63 9.80 -11.96
CA SER A 25 20.70 8.37 -11.61
C SER A 25 20.29 7.55 -12.84
N ASP A 26 21.02 6.47 -13.11
CA ASP A 26 20.63 5.50 -14.13
C ASP A 26 19.15 5.12 -13.94
N PRO A 27 18.39 4.92 -15.03
CA PRO A 27 16.98 4.56 -14.93
C PRO A 27 16.85 3.29 -14.11
N VAL A 28 16.21 3.41 -12.94
CA VAL A 28 15.97 2.27 -12.05
C VAL A 28 15.02 1.32 -12.77
N THR A 29 15.50 0.14 -13.11
CA THR A 29 14.62 -0.93 -13.61
C THR A 29 13.78 -1.44 -12.45
N LEU A 30 12.52 -1.05 -12.42
CA LEU A 30 11.57 -1.49 -11.39
C LEU A 30 11.10 -2.91 -11.69
N THR A 31 11.47 -3.84 -10.81
CA THR A 31 11.05 -5.25 -10.91
C THR A 31 10.26 -5.62 -9.67
N LEU A 32 9.02 -6.08 -9.87
CA LEU A 32 8.20 -6.65 -8.80
C LEU A 32 8.60 -8.11 -8.56
N SER A 33 8.51 -8.54 -7.30
CA SER A 33 8.80 -9.94 -6.91
C SER A 33 7.76 -10.90 -7.51
N ASP A 34 6.51 -10.45 -7.65
CA ASP A 34 5.46 -11.23 -8.30
C ASP A 34 5.40 -10.92 -9.80
N PRO A 35 5.77 -11.87 -10.67
CA PRO A 35 5.68 -11.69 -12.12
C PRO A 35 4.24 -11.55 -12.62
N ASN A 36 3.25 -12.02 -11.83
CA ASN A 36 1.83 -12.00 -12.16
C ASN A 36 1.09 -10.81 -11.51
N ALA A 37 1.82 -9.86 -10.93
CA ALA A 37 1.22 -8.66 -10.36
C ALA A 37 0.29 -7.95 -11.37
N THR A 38 -0.85 -7.46 -10.87
CA THR A 38 -1.81 -6.72 -11.71
C THR A 38 -1.21 -5.45 -12.28
N GLU A 39 -1.77 -4.91 -13.36
CA GLU A 39 -1.32 -3.65 -13.93
C GLU A 39 -1.50 -2.49 -12.94
N GLU A 40 -2.54 -2.54 -12.09
CA GLU A 40 -2.77 -1.57 -11.01
C GLU A 40 -1.65 -1.62 -9.96
N THR A 41 -1.20 -2.82 -9.58
CA THR A 41 -0.07 -2.99 -8.64
C THR A 41 1.24 -2.48 -9.25
N LYS A 42 1.50 -2.78 -10.53
CA LYS A 42 2.67 -2.28 -11.25
C LYS A 42 2.65 -0.75 -11.34
N ALA A 43 1.48 -0.18 -11.65
CA ALA A 43 1.30 1.27 -11.73
C ALA A 43 1.51 1.95 -10.36
N LEU A 44 0.93 1.39 -9.28
CA LEU A 44 1.16 1.89 -7.92
C LEU A 44 2.65 1.89 -7.58
N TYR A 45 3.35 0.78 -7.80
CA TYR A 45 4.78 0.67 -7.50
C TYR A 45 5.60 1.70 -8.27
N SER A 46 5.37 1.83 -9.58
CA SER A 46 6.06 2.81 -10.43
C SER A 46 5.79 4.25 -10.00
N ASN A 47 4.54 4.57 -9.65
CA ASN A 47 4.15 5.90 -9.18
C ASN A 47 4.78 6.27 -7.84
N LEU A 48 4.90 5.31 -6.92
CA LEU A 48 5.59 5.52 -5.63
C LEU A 48 7.07 5.88 -5.85
N TRP A 49 7.74 5.20 -6.76
CA TRP A 49 9.11 5.54 -7.15
C TRP A 49 9.22 6.92 -7.80
N ALA A 50 8.30 7.25 -8.71
CA ALA A 50 8.30 8.53 -9.39
C ALA A 50 8.07 9.72 -8.46
N ILE A 51 7.29 9.55 -7.38
CA ILE A 51 6.98 10.61 -6.43
C ILE A 51 8.04 10.79 -5.35
N GLN A 52 8.90 9.79 -5.11
CA GLN A 52 9.89 9.76 -4.03
C GLN A 52 10.79 10.99 -3.98
N SER A 53 11.20 11.52 -5.14
CA SER A 53 12.05 12.71 -5.24
C SER A 53 11.27 14.03 -5.26
N LYS A 54 9.93 13.99 -5.28
CA LYS A 54 9.06 15.17 -5.46
C LYS A 54 8.41 15.64 -4.15
N GLY A 55 8.31 14.76 -3.15
CA GLY A 55 7.67 15.10 -1.89
C GLY A 55 7.30 13.88 -1.06
N PHE A 56 6.33 14.06 -0.19
CA PHE A 56 5.77 13.00 0.64
C PHE A 56 4.24 13.00 0.54
N MET A 57 3.63 11.85 0.86
CA MET A 57 2.19 11.71 0.94
C MET A 57 1.76 11.68 2.41
N PHE A 58 0.83 12.57 2.78
CA PHE A 58 0.20 12.50 4.09
C PHE A 58 -0.84 11.39 4.10
N GLY A 59 -0.86 10.59 5.17
CA GLY A 59 -1.81 9.51 5.36
C GLY A 59 -2.54 9.59 6.68
N HIS A 60 -3.78 9.09 6.70
CA HIS A 60 -4.58 9.00 7.92
C HIS A 60 -5.28 7.63 8.00
N HIS A 61 -5.29 7.05 9.22
CA HIS A 61 -5.92 5.76 9.46
C HIS A 61 -7.43 5.94 9.64
N ASP A 62 -8.22 5.13 8.91
CA ASP A 62 -9.69 5.14 8.94
C ASP A 62 -10.36 6.51 8.68
N ASP A 63 -9.68 7.45 8.01
CA ASP A 63 -10.13 8.83 7.79
C ASP A 63 -11.50 8.97 7.09
N LEU A 64 -11.90 7.95 6.32
CA LEU A 64 -13.22 7.91 5.64
C LEU A 64 -14.27 7.13 6.43
N MET A 65 -13.89 6.41 7.49
CA MET A 65 -14.78 5.56 8.26
C MET A 65 -15.37 6.28 9.46
N TYR A 66 -14.52 6.99 10.19
CA TYR A 66 -14.94 7.78 11.34
C TYR A 66 -14.00 8.95 11.59
N GLY A 67 -14.49 9.96 12.29
CA GLY A 67 -13.72 11.09 12.75
C GLY A 67 -14.04 11.42 14.19
N ARG A 68 -13.57 12.58 14.64
CA ARG A 68 -13.71 13.02 16.03
C ARG A 68 -15.16 13.03 16.53
N THR A 69 -16.13 13.36 15.67
CA THR A 69 -17.53 13.57 16.05
C THR A 69 -18.53 12.88 15.12
N TRP A 70 -18.06 12.02 14.23
CA TRP A 70 -18.90 11.36 13.23
C TRP A 70 -18.44 9.92 12.96
N TYR A 71 -19.35 9.07 12.47
CA TYR A 71 -19.12 7.69 12.07
C TYR A 71 -19.94 7.39 10.81
N GLY A 72 -19.34 6.74 9.83
CA GLY A 72 -20.01 6.23 8.64
C GLY A 72 -20.58 7.31 7.70
N THR A 73 -20.26 8.57 7.89
CA THR A 73 -20.75 9.67 7.06
C THR A 73 -20.10 9.62 5.68
N GLU A 74 -20.90 9.59 4.63
CA GLU A 74 -20.41 9.60 3.26
C GLU A 74 -19.62 10.88 2.97
N GLY A 75 -18.42 10.73 2.40
CA GLY A 75 -17.51 11.84 2.14
C GLY A 75 -16.92 12.48 3.40
N GLY A 76 -17.14 11.90 4.58
CA GLY A 76 -16.56 12.36 5.84
C GLY A 76 -15.04 12.22 5.81
N SER A 77 -14.33 13.21 6.37
CA SER A 77 -12.87 13.20 6.56
C SER A 77 -12.49 14.34 7.48
N ASP A 78 -11.86 14.03 8.60
CA ASP A 78 -11.33 15.07 9.50
C ASP A 78 -10.14 15.78 8.85
N THR A 79 -9.35 15.08 8.05
CA THR A 79 -8.25 15.66 7.26
C THR A 79 -8.80 16.71 6.30
N LYS A 80 -9.82 16.37 5.51
CA LYS A 80 -10.45 17.31 4.59
C LYS A 80 -11.09 18.50 5.32
N ALA A 81 -11.71 18.28 6.47
CA ALA A 81 -12.31 19.35 7.26
C ALA A 81 -11.28 20.40 7.72
N VAL A 82 -10.02 19.97 7.94
CA VAL A 82 -8.93 20.85 8.39
C VAL A 82 -8.14 21.45 7.22
N CYS A 83 -7.80 20.61 6.22
CA CYS A 83 -6.87 20.99 5.15
C CYS A 83 -7.56 21.37 3.83
N GLY A 84 -8.85 21.10 3.70
CA GLY A 84 -9.62 21.33 2.46
C GLY A 84 -9.55 20.17 1.46
N ASP A 85 -8.71 19.15 1.69
CA ASP A 85 -8.54 18.00 0.82
C ASP A 85 -8.37 16.70 1.63
N TYR A 86 -8.63 15.57 0.98
CA TYR A 86 -8.47 14.24 1.56
C TYR A 86 -6.98 13.88 1.72
N PRO A 87 -6.63 12.94 2.63
CA PRO A 87 -5.26 12.43 2.71
C PRO A 87 -4.90 11.69 1.41
N ALA A 88 -3.63 11.74 1.04
CA ALA A 88 -3.12 11.01 -0.13
C ALA A 88 -3.02 9.49 0.12
N VAL A 89 -2.95 9.07 1.39
CA VAL A 89 -2.88 7.66 1.80
C VAL A 89 -4.00 7.37 2.78
N TYR A 90 -4.82 6.37 2.45
CA TYR A 90 -5.84 5.81 3.33
C TYR A 90 -5.33 4.53 3.98
N SER A 91 -5.22 4.52 5.30
CA SER A 91 -4.85 3.33 6.07
C SER A 91 -6.07 2.73 6.76
N PHE A 92 -6.10 1.40 6.89
CA PHE A 92 -7.19 0.67 7.52
C PHE A 92 -6.71 -0.67 8.07
N ASP A 93 -7.58 -1.35 8.84
CA ASP A 93 -7.30 -2.64 9.46
C ASP A 93 -8.28 -3.71 8.97
N PHE A 94 -7.76 -4.85 8.53
CA PHE A 94 -8.58 -5.98 8.12
C PHE A 94 -8.83 -7.03 9.20
N ALA A 95 -8.33 -6.85 10.43
CA ALA A 95 -8.44 -7.86 11.47
C ALA A 95 -9.88 -8.34 11.68
N GLU A 96 -10.86 -7.41 11.70
CA GLU A 96 -12.28 -7.73 11.88
C GLU A 96 -12.87 -8.62 10.78
N HIS A 97 -12.25 -8.64 9.58
CA HIS A 97 -12.73 -9.44 8.46
C HIS A 97 -12.17 -10.86 8.46
N ILE A 98 -11.03 -11.08 9.11
CA ILE A 98 -10.29 -12.34 9.03
C ILE A 98 -10.28 -13.12 10.34
N ASP A 99 -10.23 -12.43 11.46
CA ASP A 99 -10.23 -13.04 12.81
C ASP A 99 -11.66 -13.08 13.36
N ASP A 100 -12.24 -14.25 13.44
CA ASP A 100 -13.60 -14.49 13.94
C ASP A 100 -13.74 -14.32 15.47
N ARG A 101 -12.63 -14.09 16.17
CA ARG A 101 -12.64 -13.70 17.58
C ARG A 101 -12.73 -12.19 17.80
N HIS A 102 -12.48 -11.39 16.78
CA HIS A 102 -12.91 -10.01 16.81
C HIS A 102 -14.43 -9.95 16.80
N ALA A 103 -15.00 -9.07 17.61
CA ALA A 103 -16.43 -8.82 17.57
C ALA A 103 -16.82 -8.37 16.15
N SER A 104 -17.44 -9.28 15.41
CA SER A 104 -17.83 -9.05 14.04
C SER A 104 -19.08 -8.21 14.02
N ASP A 105 -18.97 -6.96 13.56
CA ASP A 105 -20.09 -6.12 13.20
C ASP A 105 -20.18 -6.08 11.65
N PRO A 106 -21.14 -6.78 11.03
CA PRO A 106 -21.29 -6.81 9.59
C PRO A 106 -21.46 -5.42 8.95
N ASP A 107 -22.09 -4.48 9.67
CA ASP A 107 -22.29 -3.12 9.17
C ASP A 107 -20.96 -2.35 9.18
N ALA A 108 -20.14 -2.52 10.22
CA ALA A 108 -18.78 -1.95 10.28
C ALA A 108 -17.87 -2.54 9.20
N GLN A 109 -17.94 -3.86 8.96
CA GLN A 109 -17.20 -4.52 7.88
C GLN A 109 -17.62 -3.98 6.50
N ALA A 110 -18.92 -3.88 6.24
CA ALA A 110 -19.43 -3.33 4.98
C ALA A 110 -19.02 -1.87 4.79
N LEU A 111 -19.06 -1.07 5.87
CA LEU A 111 -18.61 0.31 5.87
C LEU A 111 -17.13 0.42 5.51
N ARG A 112 -16.27 -0.41 6.12
CA ARG A 112 -14.81 -0.42 5.82
C ARG A 112 -14.54 -0.72 4.35
N LEU A 113 -15.20 -1.73 3.78
CA LEU A 113 -15.05 -2.06 2.36
C LEU A 113 -15.54 -0.93 1.45
N ARG A 114 -16.63 -0.24 1.84
CA ARG A 114 -17.10 0.96 1.13
C ARG A 114 -16.04 2.07 1.18
N CYS A 115 -15.46 2.34 2.34
CA CYS A 115 -14.40 3.33 2.50
C CYS A 115 -13.14 2.99 1.68
N CYS A 116 -12.75 1.71 1.60
CA CYS A 116 -11.64 1.27 0.75
C CYS A 116 -11.92 1.57 -0.74
N ARG A 117 -13.14 1.28 -1.23
CA ARG A 117 -13.52 1.60 -2.61
C ARG A 117 -13.54 3.10 -2.84
N GLU A 118 -14.12 3.87 -1.93
CA GLU A 118 -14.16 5.34 -2.01
C GLU A 118 -12.73 5.93 -2.05
N ALA A 119 -11.82 5.43 -1.21
CA ALA A 119 -10.42 5.85 -1.21
C ALA A 119 -9.75 5.59 -2.56
N TYR A 120 -9.93 4.37 -3.10
CA TYR A 120 -9.39 4.01 -4.42
C TYR A 120 -9.96 4.87 -5.54
N ASP A 121 -11.27 5.05 -5.57
CA ASP A 121 -11.97 5.83 -6.59
C ASP A 121 -11.58 7.32 -6.55
N ARG A 122 -11.09 7.81 -5.40
CA ARG A 122 -10.49 9.15 -5.23
C ARG A 122 -9.02 9.22 -5.63
N GLY A 123 -8.39 8.08 -5.95
CA GLY A 123 -6.96 8.01 -6.29
C GLY A 123 -6.02 7.99 -5.09
N MET A 124 -6.52 7.69 -3.89
CA MET A 124 -5.67 7.53 -2.71
C MET A 124 -4.87 6.23 -2.80
N VAL A 125 -3.67 6.22 -2.23
CA VAL A 125 -2.92 4.99 -1.98
C VAL A 125 -3.49 4.29 -0.76
N LEU A 126 -3.81 3.00 -0.89
CA LEU A 126 -4.33 2.21 0.21
C LEU A 126 -3.22 1.43 0.91
N THR A 127 -3.24 1.44 2.24
CA THR A 127 -2.35 0.61 3.06
C THR A 127 -3.14 -0.05 4.19
N SER A 128 -2.86 -1.33 4.45
CA SER A 128 -3.56 -2.08 5.49
C SER A 128 -2.59 -2.70 6.48
N CYS A 129 -2.99 -2.71 7.75
CA CYS A 129 -2.43 -3.57 8.79
C CYS A 129 -3.44 -4.66 9.18
N ILE A 130 -3.03 -5.55 10.06
CA ILE A 130 -3.89 -6.53 10.73
C ILE A 130 -3.51 -6.63 12.21
N HIS A 131 -4.40 -6.20 13.10
CA HIS A 131 -4.24 -6.37 14.55
C HIS A 131 -5.09 -7.55 15.03
N ILE A 132 -4.76 -8.75 14.55
CA ILE A 132 -5.44 -9.98 14.94
C ILE A 132 -5.20 -10.33 16.42
N ASN A 133 -6.15 -11.02 17.01
CA ASN A 133 -5.95 -11.60 18.33
C ASN A 133 -4.84 -12.67 18.31
N ASN A 134 -4.23 -12.92 19.48
CA ASN A 134 -3.19 -13.92 19.60
C ASN A 134 -3.77 -15.32 19.27
N PRO A 135 -3.30 -16.00 18.21
CA PRO A 135 -3.91 -17.24 17.74
C PRO A 135 -3.72 -18.43 18.72
N LEU A 136 -2.72 -18.37 19.59
CA LEU A 136 -2.45 -19.42 20.56
C LEU A 136 -3.25 -19.23 21.86
N THR A 137 -3.23 -18.01 22.40
CA THR A 137 -3.76 -17.74 23.75
C THR A 137 -5.21 -17.26 23.73
N GLY A 138 -5.65 -16.65 22.63
CA GLY A 138 -6.95 -15.99 22.52
C GLY A 138 -6.98 -14.58 23.09
N GLY A 139 -5.85 -14.06 23.57
CA GLY A 139 -5.70 -12.66 23.98
C GLY A 139 -5.75 -11.71 22.80
N ASP A 140 -5.76 -10.40 23.05
CA ASP A 140 -5.77 -9.38 22.01
C ASP A 140 -4.42 -9.28 21.26
N SER A 141 -4.32 -8.37 20.32
CA SER A 141 -3.10 -8.14 19.51
C SER A 141 -1.88 -7.67 20.34
N TRP A 142 -2.06 -7.25 21.59
CA TRP A 142 -1.01 -6.86 22.52
C TRP A 142 -0.58 -8.00 23.46
N ASP A 143 -1.28 -9.15 23.40
CA ASP A 143 -0.97 -10.28 24.27
C ASP A 143 0.37 -10.92 23.93
N ASN A 144 1.33 -10.75 24.80
CA ASN A 144 2.67 -11.33 24.76
C ASN A 144 2.92 -12.36 25.86
N SER A 145 1.87 -12.94 26.42
CA SER A 145 1.95 -13.90 27.54
C SER A 145 2.62 -15.22 27.16
N SER A 146 2.78 -15.53 25.89
CA SER A 146 3.44 -16.74 25.39
C SER A 146 4.52 -16.44 24.36
N ASN A 147 5.70 -17.04 24.54
CA ASN A 147 6.79 -17.03 23.56
C ASN A 147 6.68 -18.17 22.53
N ARG A 148 5.60 -18.97 22.56
CA ARG A 148 5.39 -20.13 21.69
C ARG A 148 4.51 -19.83 20.49
N VAL A 149 3.95 -18.64 20.36
CA VAL A 149 2.95 -18.30 19.33
C VAL A 149 3.46 -18.64 17.94
N VAL A 150 4.64 -18.15 17.57
CA VAL A 150 5.23 -18.41 16.24
C VAL A 150 5.51 -19.88 16.02
N ALA A 151 6.05 -20.58 17.04
CA ALA A 151 6.32 -22.01 16.95
C ALA A 151 5.02 -22.82 16.70
N GLU A 152 3.94 -22.47 17.37
CA GLU A 152 2.64 -23.13 17.21
C GLU A 152 1.98 -22.82 15.87
N ILE A 153 2.11 -21.59 15.37
CA ILE A 153 1.69 -21.23 14.01
C ILE A 153 2.43 -22.07 12.96
N LEU A 154 3.73 -22.31 13.14
CA LEU A 154 4.56 -23.08 12.21
C LEU A 154 4.47 -24.60 12.41
N THR A 155 3.89 -25.08 13.52
CA THR A 155 3.70 -26.51 13.77
C THR A 155 2.55 -27.04 12.92
N GLU A 156 2.88 -27.73 11.83
CA GLU A 156 1.90 -28.28 10.89
C GLU A 156 0.85 -29.13 11.58
N GLY A 157 -0.42 -28.81 11.32
CA GLY A 157 -1.57 -29.54 11.85
C GLY A 157 -1.96 -29.21 13.28
N SER A 158 -1.22 -28.34 13.98
CA SER A 158 -1.66 -27.83 15.31
C SER A 158 -2.97 -27.03 15.16
N VAL A 159 -3.69 -26.86 16.27
CA VAL A 159 -4.92 -26.02 16.27
C VAL A 159 -4.60 -24.58 15.85
N THR A 160 -3.51 -24.03 16.39
CA THR A 160 -3.06 -22.66 16.06
C THR A 160 -2.68 -22.51 14.59
N ASN A 161 -1.96 -23.50 14.02
CA ASN A 161 -1.58 -23.52 12.59
C ASN A 161 -2.82 -23.55 11.69
N LYS A 162 -3.79 -24.42 11.97
CA LYS A 162 -5.03 -24.52 11.19
C LYS A 162 -5.82 -23.22 11.22
N MET A 163 -6.04 -22.66 12.39
CA MET A 163 -6.75 -21.40 12.57
C MET A 163 -6.06 -20.24 11.86
N PHE A 164 -4.74 -20.13 12.00
CA PHE A 164 -3.98 -19.08 11.33
C PHE A 164 -4.02 -19.20 9.79
N LYS A 165 -3.98 -20.44 9.26
CA LYS A 165 -4.20 -20.69 7.83
C LYS A 165 -5.58 -20.26 7.36
N GLU A 166 -6.64 -20.56 8.13
CA GLU A 166 -8.00 -20.11 7.83
C GLU A 166 -8.10 -18.56 7.77
N TRP A 167 -7.40 -17.86 8.67
CA TRP A 167 -7.34 -16.40 8.63
C TRP A 167 -6.62 -15.89 7.38
N LEU A 168 -5.52 -16.53 6.97
CA LEU A 168 -4.82 -16.17 5.74
C LEU A 168 -5.67 -16.44 4.49
N ASP A 169 -6.44 -17.53 4.48
CA ASP A 169 -7.38 -17.82 3.39
C ASP A 169 -8.47 -16.75 3.29
N ARG A 170 -9.04 -16.31 4.42
CA ARG A 170 -10.01 -15.21 4.46
C ARG A 170 -9.41 -13.89 3.98
N LEU A 171 -8.15 -13.61 4.35
CA LEU A 171 -7.44 -12.43 3.86
C LEU A 171 -7.22 -12.48 2.35
N ALA A 172 -6.85 -13.63 1.82
CA ALA A 172 -6.68 -13.84 0.39
C ALA A 172 -7.99 -13.65 -0.37
N ASP A 173 -9.08 -14.24 0.13
CA ASP A 173 -10.43 -14.07 -0.44
C ASP A 173 -10.86 -12.60 -0.43
N LEU A 174 -10.62 -11.89 0.67
CA LEU A 174 -10.91 -10.47 0.78
C LEU A 174 -10.14 -9.66 -0.27
N ALA A 175 -8.83 -9.89 -0.38
CA ALA A 175 -7.98 -9.19 -1.34
C ALA A 175 -8.39 -9.45 -2.80
N LEU A 176 -8.76 -10.69 -3.13
CA LEU A 176 -9.23 -11.08 -4.47
C LEU A 176 -10.59 -10.47 -4.85
N ASN A 177 -11.38 -10.06 -3.85
CA ASN A 177 -12.72 -9.49 -4.05
C ASN A 177 -12.77 -7.97 -3.80
N LEU A 178 -11.69 -7.35 -3.33
CA LEU A 178 -11.65 -5.90 -3.11
C LEU A 178 -11.45 -5.18 -4.46
N ARG A 179 -12.53 -4.59 -4.96
CA ARG A 179 -12.56 -3.93 -6.28
C ARG A 179 -13.09 -2.51 -6.19
N GLY A 180 -12.52 -1.64 -7.02
CA GLY A 180 -13.02 -0.29 -7.25
C GLY A 180 -14.30 -0.27 -8.06
N SER A 181 -14.85 0.92 -8.27
CA SER A 181 -16.05 1.13 -9.10
C SER A 181 -15.82 0.75 -10.57
N ASP A 182 -14.57 0.77 -11.03
CA ASP A 182 -14.14 0.34 -12.36
C ASP A 182 -14.04 -1.20 -12.51
N GLY A 183 -14.32 -1.95 -11.45
CA GLY A 183 -14.25 -3.41 -11.40
C GLY A 183 -12.84 -3.99 -11.25
N LYS A 184 -11.81 -3.16 -11.20
CA LYS A 184 -10.42 -3.59 -11.06
C LYS A 184 -10.07 -3.91 -9.62
N LEU A 185 -9.10 -4.80 -9.41
CA LEU A 185 -8.57 -5.09 -8.09
C LEU A 185 -7.86 -3.86 -7.52
N ILE A 186 -8.17 -3.54 -6.27
CA ILE A 186 -7.53 -2.44 -5.56
C ILE A 186 -6.16 -2.88 -5.07
N PRO A 187 -5.04 -2.25 -5.50
CA PRO A 187 -3.73 -2.55 -4.96
C PRO A 187 -3.60 -1.98 -3.55
N VAL A 188 -3.10 -2.80 -2.62
CA VAL A 188 -2.93 -2.43 -1.21
C VAL A 188 -1.50 -2.66 -0.76
N ILE A 189 -0.90 -1.68 -0.11
CA ILE A 189 0.37 -1.86 0.61
C ILE A 189 0.07 -2.58 1.92
N PHE A 190 0.33 -3.86 1.96
CA PHE A 190 0.04 -4.68 3.13
C PHE A 190 1.19 -4.67 4.13
N ARG A 191 0.87 -4.36 5.38
CA ARG A 191 1.79 -4.27 6.52
C ARG A 191 1.28 -5.18 7.64
N PRO A 192 1.62 -6.48 7.62
CA PRO A 192 1.05 -7.45 8.56
C PRO A 192 1.54 -7.28 10.00
N PHE A 193 2.62 -6.49 10.24
CA PHE A 193 3.26 -6.32 11.56
C PHE A 193 3.64 -4.85 11.80
#